data_8461265cb3fc209fe7225a6f596747f6
#
_entry.id   8461265cb3fc209fe7225a6f596747f6
#
_cell.length_a   1.000
_cell.length_b   1.000
_cell.length_c   1.000
_cell.angle_alpha   90.00
_cell.angle_beta   90.00
_cell.angle_gamma   90.00
#
_symmetry.space_group_name_H-M   'P 1'
#
loop_
_entity.id
_entity.type
_entity.pdbx_description
1 polymer ?
#
loop_
_entity_poly.entity_id
_entity_poly.type
_entity_poly.pdbx_seq_one_letter_code
_entity_poly.pdbx_strand_id
1 'polypeptide(L)'
;QNLPANGSPISLDALEQISVSVTPYDVRQSGFTGGAINAVTRSGDNEFKGTVYSFLNNEKLKGRKVDDYKLTRSKSQYNTYGASIGGPIIKDKLFFFVNGEYEDNITAGPSYTLRNSTSESFGTNNVVRPLLNDVETMKTYLNTKYGYNPGRYTGYSIDTPAFRLLSRLDWNINESNKLSFRFSKTRTKDSNSPSSSVSPLTANSIYPGDSNKGISKGYGRTSNYSMYFESSRYYQERNFTSVAGEWNSRLLGGKLN
;
A
#
# COMPACT_ATOMS: atom_id res chain seq x y z
N GLN A 1 13.57 8.02 -4.53
CA GLN A 1 12.21 7.78 -5.07
C GLN A 1 11.41 7.05 -4.00
N ASN A 2 10.37 7.68 -3.48
CA ASN A 2 9.48 7.02 -2.53
C ASN A 2 8.62 6.01 -3.31
N LEU A 3 8.97 4.74 -3.24
CA LEU A 3 8.12 3.66 -3.72
C LEU A 3 6.81 3.66 -2.93
N PRO A 4 5.68 3.22 -3.52
CA PRO A 4 4.44 3.04 -2.79
C PRO A 4 4.67 2.17 -1.55
N ALA A 5 4.10 2.55 -0.41
CA ALA A 5 4.29 1.81 0.85
C ALA A 5 3.76 0.36 0.77
N ASN A 6 2.82 0.12 -0.13
CA ASN A 6 2.12 -1.17 -0.27
C ASN A 6 2.41 -1.82 -1.63
N GLY A 7 3.66 -2.20 -1.91
CA GLY A 7 3.95 -3.08 -3.02
C GLY A 7 4.82 -2.52 -4.15
N SER A 8 5.08 -3.38 -5.11
CA SER A 8 5.84 -3.07 -6.31
C SER A 8 5.14 -2.02 -7.18
N PRO A 9 5.87 -1.08 -7.79
CA PRO A 9 5.31 -0.14 -8.77
C PRO A 9 4.87 -0.83 -10.08
N ILE A 10 5.28 -2.07 -10.29
CA ILE A 10 4.99 -2.87 -11.48
C ILE A 10 4.43 -4.22 -11.02
N SER A 11 3.42 -4.74 -11.72
CA SER A 11 2.89 -6.08 -11.49
C SER A 11 3.96 -7.15 -11.72
N LEU A 12 3.94 -8.22 -10.93
CA LEU A 12 4.85 -9.36 -11.10
C LEU A 12 4.65 -10.05 -12.45
N ASP A 13 3.42 -10.12 -12.97
CA ASP A 13 3.14 -10.71 -14.28
C ASP A 13 3.73 -9.88 -15.43
N ALA A 14 3.98 -8.60 -15.23
CA ALA A 14 4.63 -7.73 -16.22
C ALA A 14 6.16 -7.87 -16.24
N LEU A 15 6.75 -8.68 -15.36
CA LEU A 15 8.18 -8.89 -15.27
C LEU A 15 8.57 -10.19 -15.99
N GLU A 16 9.61 -10.09 -16.79
CA GLU A 16 10.25 -11.23 -17.43
C GLU A 16 11.36 -11.80 -16.55
N GLN A 17 12.16 -10.91 -15.96
CA GLN A 17 13.30 -11.27 -15.15
C GLN A 17 13.51 -10.28 -14.03
N ILE A 18 13.89 -10.78 -12.86
CA ILE A 18 14.37 -9.98 -11.72
C ILE A 18 15.78 -10.45 -11.40
N SER A 19 16.73 -9.51 -11.36
CA SER A 19 18.11 -9.75 -10.94
C SER A 19 18.39 -8.93 -9.70
N VAL A 20 18.85 -9.59 -8.65
CA VAL A 20 19.27 -8.96 -7.40
C VAL A 20 20.79 -9.07 -7.31
N SER A 21 21.47 -7.94 -7.21
CA SER A 21 22.92 -7.86 -7.03
C SER A 21 23.23 -7.23 -5.69
N VAL A 22 23.95 -7.94 -4.86
CA VAL A 22 24.48 -7.44 -3.58
C VAL A 22 25.88 -6.92 -3.83
N THR A 23 26.14 -5.65 -3.51
CA THR A 23 27.44 -4.99 -3.75
C THR A 23 27.93 -5.06 -5.21
N PRO A 24 27.19 -4.45 -6.16
CA PRO A 24 27.67 -4.41 -7.54
C PRO A 24 28.93 -3.55 -7.66
N TYR A 25 30.01 -4.13 -8.16
CA TYR A 25 31.29 -3.43 -8.41
C TYR A 25 31.38 -2.83 -9.83
N ASP A 26 30.29 -2.79 -10.56
CA ASP A 26 30.28 -2.24 -11.93
C ASP A 26 30.18 -0.71 -11.88
N VAL A 27 31.16 -0.03 -12.46
CA VAL A 27 31.22 1.45 -12.55
C VAL A 27 30.04 2.07 -13.29
N ARG A 28 29.32 1.30 -14.08
CA ARG A 28 28.10 1.73 -14.79
C ARG A 28 26.87 1.77 -13.87
N GLN A 29 26.97 1.17 -12.70
CA GLN A 29 25.89 1.16 -11.70
C GLN A 29 26.20 2.18 -10.62
N SER A 30 25.34 3.17 -10.44
CA SER A 30 25.48 4.20 -9.44
C SER A 30 24.16 4.37 -8.65
N GLY A 31 24.24 5.04 -7.49
CA GLY A 31 23.04 5.39 -6.70
C GLY A 31 22.48 4.27 -5.81
N PHE A 32 23.30 3.29 -5.43
CA PHE A 32 22.90 2.23 -4.49
C PHE A 32 23.71 2.32 -3.18
N THR A 33 23.12 1.86 -2.07
CA THR A 33 23.73 1.82 -0.74
C THR A 33 23.80 0.40 -0.16
N GLY A 34 24.13 -0.61 -0.98
CA GLY A 34 24.25 -1.99 -0.51
C GLY A 34 23.66 -3.05 -1.42
N GLY A 35 22.90 -2.70 -2.44
CA GLY A 35 22.38 -3.65 -3.41
C GLY A 35 21.60 -2.97 -4.53
N ALA A 36 21.48 -3.64 -5.68
CA ALA A 36 20.69 -3.20 -6.82
C ALA A 36 19.70 -4.30 -7.22
N ILE A 37 18.47 -3.90 -7.52
CA ILE A 37 17.43 -4.77 -8.07
C ILE A 37 17.16 -4.29 -9.49
N ASN A 38 17.47 -5.12 -10.47
CA ASN A 38 17.16 -4.86 -11.86
C ASN A 38 15.98 -5.72 -12.27
N ALA A 39 14.95 -5.09 -12.81
CA ALA A 39 13.75 -5.74 -13.30
C ALA A 39 13.59 -5.51 -14.80
N VAL A 40 13.50 -6.59 -15.56
CA VAL A 40 13.24 -6.55 -17.00
C VAL A 40 11.75 -6.79 -17.21
N THR A 41 11.10 -5.86 -17.91
CA THR A 41 9.68 -5.99 -18.24
C THR A 41 9.49 -6.85 -19.47
N ARG A 42 8.41 -7.66 -19.48
CA ARG A 42 8.03 -8.44 -20.67
C ARG A 42 7.87 -7.55 -21.88
N SER A 43 8.12 -8.14 -23.04
CA SER A 43 7.87 -7.58 -24.36
C SER A 43 6.93 -8.49 -25.15
N GLY A 44 6.37 -7.97 -26.25
CA GLY A 44 5.71 -8.81 -27.24
C GLY A 44 6.69 -9.59 -28.08
N ASP A 45 6.21 -10.66 -28.70
CA ASP A 45 6.95 -11.46 -29.68
C ASP A 45 6.08 -11.70 -30.94
N ASN A 46 6.49 -12.62 -31.80
CA ASN A 46 5.75 -12.93 -33.03
C ASN A 46 4.45 -13.72 -32.82
N GLU A 47 4.15 -14.08 -31.59
CA GLU A 47 2.95 -14.80 -31.21
C GLU A 47 2.11 -13.95 -30.25
N PHE A 48 0.80 -13.98 -30.41
CA PHE A 48 -0.08 -13.38 -29.40
C PHE A 48 -0.12 -14.26 -28.15
N LYS A 49 0.25 -13.67 -27.03
CA LYS A 49 0.20 -14.33 -25.72
C LYS A 49 -0.58 -13.45 -24.74
N GLY A 50 -1.43 -14.05 -23.95
CA GLY A 50 -2.19 -13.32 -22.95
C GLY A 50 -2.38 -14.16 -21.69
N THR A 51 -2.50 -13.49 -20.58
CA THR A 51 -2.75 -14.08 -19.25
C THR A 51 -3.87 -13.32 -18.57
N VAL A 52 -4.77 -14.06 -17.93
CA VAL A 52 -5.75 -13.49 -16.99
C VAL A 52 -5.60 -14.25 -15.69
N TYR A 53 -5.50 -13.52 -14.58
CA TYR A 53 -5.31 -14.14 -13.27
C TYR A 53 -6.08 -13.42 -12.18
N SER A 54 -6.39 -14.17 -11.12
CA SER A 54 -6.97 -13.62 -9.90
C SER A 54 -6.39 -14.35 -8.69
N PHE A 55 -5.98 -13.58 -7.69
CA PHE A 55 -5.59 -14.09 -6.38
C PHE A 55 -6.59 -13.59 -5.35
N LEU A 56 -7.21 -14.51 -4.63
CA LEU A 56 -8.24 -14.22 -3.65
C LEU A 56 -7.77 -14.67 -2.26
N ASN A 57 -7.73 -13.75 -1.33
CA ASN A 57 -7.41 -14.03 0.06
C ASN A 57 -8.34 -13.21 0.96
N ASN A 58 -9.08 -13.88 1.83
CA ASN A 58 -9.95 -13.22 2.79
C ASN A 58 -9.95 -13.96 4.15
N GLU A 59 -10.56 -13.33 5.15
CA GLU A 59 -10.63 -13.89 6.50
C GLU A 59 -11.37 -15.25 6.58
N LYS A 60 -12.22 -15.56 5.58
CA LYS A 60 -12.96 -16.85 5.56
C LYS A 60 -12.09 -18.01 5.12
N LEU A 61 -11.07 -17.72 4.31
CA LEU A 61 -10.09 -18.71 3.84
C LEU A 61 -9.01 -19.00 4.89
N LYS A 62 -8.89 -18.16 5.92
CA LYS A 62 -7.94 -18.36 7.02
C LYS A 62 -8.52 -19.28 8.07
N GLY A 63 -7.70 -20.21 8.60
CA GLY A 63 -8.04 -21.00 9.76
C GLY A 63 -8.38 -20.09 10.96
N ARG A 64 -9.27 -20.56 11.84
CA ARG A 64 -9.66 -19.79 13.03
C ARG A 64 -9.59 -20.58 14.33
N LYS A 65 -9.16 -21.83 14.28
CA LYS A 65 -9.01 -22.67 15.46
C LYS A 65 -7.52 -23.00 15.61
N VAL A 66 -7.01 -22.72 16.80
CA VAL A 66 -5.67 -23.09 17.22
C VAL A 66 -5.87 -23.84 18.52
N ASP A 67 -5.67 -25.14 18.49
CA ASP A 67 -6.00 -26.05 19.57
C ASP A 67 -7.47 -25.86 19.98
N ASP A 68 -7.79 -25.59 21.24
CA ASP A 68 -9.15 -25.35 21.71
C ASP A 68 -9.60 -23.89 21.61
N TYR A 69 -8.70 -22.99 21.22
CA TYR A 69 -9.00 -21.57 21.08
C TYR A 69 -9.58 -21.22 19.71
N LYS A 70 -10.71 -20.50 19.74
CA LYS A 70 -11.37 -19.99 18.56
C LYS A 70 -11.07 -18.50 18.40
N LEU A 71 -10.27 -18.15 17.41
CA LEU A 71 -9.91 -16.76 17.12
C LEU A 71 -11.11 -15.99 16.55
N THR A 72 -11.29 -14.74 17.03
CA THR A 72 -12.24 -13.80 16.46
C THR A 72 -11.71 -13.35 15.09
N ARG A 73 -12.56 -13.43 14.07
CA ARG A 73 -12.19 -12.97 12.72
C ARG A 73 -12.38 -11.47 12.61
N SER A 74 -11.33 -10.77 12.27
CA SER A 74 -11.40 -9.40 11.79
C SER A 74 -11.51 -9.42 10.27
N LYS A 75 -12.29 -8.52 9.69
CA LYS A 75 -12.44 -8.40 8.25
C LYS A 75 -11.07 -8.12 7.62
N SER A 76 -10.63 -9.01 6.75
CA SER A 76 -9.41 -8.83 5.97
C SER A 76 -9.61 -9.45 4.59
N GLN A 77 -9.29 -8.68 3.56
CA GLN A 77 -9.42 -9.11 2.18
C GLN A 77 -8.22 -8.59 1.40
N TYR A 78 -7.65 -9.42 0.59
CA TYR A 78 -6.58 -9.06 -0.33
C TYR A 78 -6.84 -9.79 -1.64
N ASN A 79 -7.46 -9.11 -2.57
CA ASN A 79 -7.79 -9.66 -3.87
C ASN A 79 -6.99 -8.93 -4.94
N THR A 80 -6.40 -9.69 -5.85
CA THR A 80 -5.68 -9.16 -7.01
C THR A 80 -6.34 -9.71 -8.27
N TYR A 81 -6.57 -8.84 -9.22
CA TYR A 81 -7.10 -9.15 -10.53
C TYR A 81 -6.16 -8.57 -11.57
N GLY A 82 -5.70 -9.37 -12.50
CA GLY A 82 -4.78 -8.90 -13.51
C GLY A 82 -4.99 -9.56 -14.85
N ALA A 83 -4.56 -8.85 -15.88
CA ALA A 83 -4.52 -9.35 -17.25
C ALA A 83 -3.31 -8.77 -17.98
N SER A 84 -2.75 -9.59 -18.87
CA SER A 84 -1.72 -9.13 -19.80
C SER A 84 -1.98 -9.67 -21.20
N ILE A 85 -1.53 -8.91 -22.19
CA ILE A 85 -1.54 -9.31 -23.60
C ILE A 85 -0.33 -8.73 -24.29
N GLY A 86 0.30 -9.52 -25.13
CA GLY A 86 1.40 -9.09 -25.99
C GLY A 86 1.39 -9.82 -27.32
N GLY A 87 2.04 -9.24 -28.29
CA GLY A 87 2.13 -9.83 -29.64
C GLY A 87 2.66 -8.87 -30.68
N PRO A 88 2.68 -9.27 -31.97
CA PRO A 88 3.15 -8.44 -33.05
C PRO A 88 2.06 -7.49 -33.54
N ILE A 89 2.38 -6.20 -33.70
CA ILE A 89 1.62 -5.28 -34.54
C ILE A 89 2.06 -5.49 -36.00
N ILE A 90 3.38 -5.64 -36.20
CA ILE A 90 3.99 -6.02 -37.48
C ILE A 90 4.97 -7.14 -37.18
N LYS A 91 4.79 -8.32 -37.78
CA LYS A 91 5.67 -9.47 -37.57
C LYS A 91 7.13 -9.08 -37.79
N ASP A 92 8.02 -9.58 -36.96
CA ASP A 92 9.46 -9.36 -36.94
C ASP A 92 9.92 -7.91 -36.70
N LYS A 93 8.98 -6.93 -36.68
CA LYS A 93 9.31 -5.50 -36.63
C LYS A 93 8.75 -4.75 -35.44
N LEU A 94 7.45 -4.84 -35.19
CA LEU A 94 6.81 -4.01 -34.17
C LEU A 94 5.96 -4.87 -33.26
N PHE A 95 6.29 -4.81 -31.99
CA PHE A 95 5.66 -5.59 -30.94
C PHE A 95 5.08 -4.69 -29.88
N PHE A 96 4.03 -5.18 -29.22
CA PHE A 96 3.45 -4.53 -28.06
C PHE A 96 3.30 -5.51 -26.91
N PHE A 97 3.27 -4.98 -25.71
CA PHE A 97 2.89 -5.66 -24.48
C PHE A 97 2.11 -4.71 -23.58
N VAL A 98 0.99 -5.16 -23.02
CA VAL A 98 0.19 -4.40 -22.07
C VAL A 98 -0.16 -5.31 -20.90
N ASN A 99 0.00 -4.80 -19.69
CA ASN A 99 -0.43 -5.45 -18.44
C ASN A 99 -1.20 -4.45 -17.59
N GLY A 100 -2.35 -4.90 -17.06
CA GLY A 100 -3.15 -4.15 -16.10
C GLY A 100 -3.43 -5.00 -14.86
N GLU A 101 -3.30 -4.42 -13.67
CA GLU A 101 -3.56 -5.08 -12.40
C GLU A 101 -4.33 -4.16 -11.46
N TYR A 102 -5.34 -4.71 -10.81
CA TYR A 102 -6.08 -4.07 -9.75
C TYR A 102 -6.01 -4.90 -8.47
N GLU A 103 -5.70 -4.25 -7.38
CA GLU A 103 -5.58 -4.84 -6.05
C GLU A 103 -6.60 -4.20 -5.13
N ASP A 104 -7.43 -5.03 -4.51
CA ASP A 104 -8.43 -4.64 -3.52
C ASP A 104 -7.97 -5.15 -2.16
N ASN A 105 -7.46 -4.24 -1.33
CA ASN A 105 -6.91 -4.55 -0.03
C ASN A 105 -7.77 -3.90 1.06
N ILE A 106 -8.46 -4.73 1.83
CA ILE A 106 -9.31 -4.33 2.95
C ILE A 106 -8.74 -4.90 4.23
N THR A 107 -8.46 -4.05 5.19
CA THR A 107 -8.02 -4.43 6.54
C THR A 107 -9.02 -3.97 7.59
N ALA A 108 -9.02 -4.63 8.74
CA ALA A 108 -9.82 -4.17 9.87
C ALA A 108 -9.24 -2.87 10.44
N GLY A 109 -10.11 -1.94 10.75
CA GLY A 109 -9.77 -0.78 11.55
C GLY A 109 -9.47 -1.16 13.02
N PRO A 110 -9.07 -0.20 13.84
CA PRO A 110 -8.85 -0.43 15.26
C PRO A 110 -10.11 -0.98 15.93
N SER A 111 -9.91 -1.88 16.88
CA SER A 111 -10.98 -2.44 17.69
C SER A 111 -10.81 -1.97 19.11
N TYR A 112 -11.46 -0.85 19.46
CA TYR A 112 -11.46 -0.33 20.82
C TYR A 112 -12.62 -0.89 21.63
N THR A 113 -12.35 -1.24 22.87
CA THR A 113 -13.37 -1.52 23.90
C THR A 113 -13.40 -0.32 24.85
N LEU A 114 -14.53 0.34 24.94
CA LEU A 114 -14.73 1.46 25.85
C LEU A 114 -15.17 0.96 27.22
N ARG A 115 -14.77 1.67 28.26
CA ARG A 115 -15.20 1.38 29.63
C ARG A 115 -16.62 1.86 29.87
N ASN A 116 -17.37 1.12 30.69
CA ASN A 116 -18.70 1.53 31.12
C ASN A 116 -18.66 2.39 32.41
N SER A 117 -17.59 2.25 33.21
CA SER A 117 -17.39 3.04 34.42
C SER A 117 -15.92 3.44 34.61
N THR A 118 -15.71 4.43 35.49
CA THR A 118 -14.36 4.88 35.85
C THR A 118 -13.60 3.86 36.69
N SER A 119 -14.28 2.93 37.35
CA SER A 119 -13.70 1.85 38.15
C SER A 119 -13.13 0.70 37.29
N GLU A 120 -13.55 0.58 36.02
CA GLU A 120 -13.00 -0.43 35.13
C GLU A 120 -11.55 -0.14 34.76
N SER A 121 -10.71 -1.16 34.84
CA SER A 121 -9.31 -1.10 34.38
C SER A 121 -9.24 -0.94 32.88
N PHE A 122 -8.16 -0.31 32.38
CA PHE A 122 -7.88 -0.16 30.97
C PHE A 122 -6.41 -0.46 30.67
N GLY A 123 -6.07 -0.60 29.40
CA GLY A 123 -4.70 -0.87 28.96
C GLY A 123 -4.45 -2.33 28.57
N THR A 124 -5.39 -3.22 28.83
CA THR A 124 -5.36 -4.62 28.40
C THR A 124 -6.57 -4.93 27.51
N ASN A 125 -6.48 -5.97 26.67
CA ASN A 125 -7.57 -6.44 25.82
C ASN A 125 -8.22 -5.34 24.95
N ASN A 126 -7.44 -4.39 24.45
CA ASN A 126 -7.92 -3.21 23.71
C ASN A 126 -8.88 -2.30 24.48
N VAL A 127 -8.97 -2.45 25.80
CA VAL A 127 -9.76 -1.55 26.65
C VAL A 127 -9.04 -0.22 26.76
N VAL A 128 -9.72 0.85 26.38
CA VAL A 128 -9.18 2.22 26.39
C VAL A 128 -9.82 3.04 27.49
N ARG A 129 -9.12 4.11 27.92
CA ARG A 129 -9.56 4.98 29.02
C ARG A 129 -10.91 5.68 28.82
N PRO A 130 -11.29 6.15 27.61
CA PRO A 130 -12.57 6.82 27.41
C PRO A 130 -13.77 5.98 27.86
N LEU A 131 -14.79 6.65 28.37
CA LEU A 131 -16.06 6.03 28.77
C LEU A 131 -16.99 5.96 27.56
N LEU A 132 -17.76 4.87 27.46
CA LEU A 132 -18.75 4.68 26.41
C LEU A 132 -19.75 5.85 26.35
N ASN A 133 -20.30 6.23 27.52
CA ASN A 133 -21.25 7.32 27.58
C ASN A 133 -20.70 8.67 27.12
N ASP A 134 -19.44 8.97 27.44
CA ASP A 134 -18.80 10.22 27.01
C ASP A 134 -18.59 10.26 25.51
N VAL A 135 -18.16 9.14 24.93
CA VAL A 135 -17.93 9.01 23.49
C VAL A 135 -19.24 9.12 22.69
N GLU A 136 -20.30 8.45 23.13
CA GLU A 136 -21.60 8.53 22.46
C GLU A 136 -22.26 9.93 22.64
N THR A 137 -22.08 10.55 23.81
CA THR A 137 -22.51 11.93 24.04
C THR A 137 -21.80 12.91 23.13
N MET A 138 -20.46 12.77 22.99
CA MET A 138 -19.65 13.58 22.08
C MET A 138 -20.11 13.40 20.62
N LYS A 139 -20.32 12.17 20.19
CA LYS A 139 -20.78 11.85 18.83
C LYS A 139 -22.14 12.48 18.54
N THR A 140 -23.07 12.37 19.48
CA THR A 140 -24.40 12.97 19.39
C THR A 140 -24.32 14.50 19.34
N TYR A 141 -23.51 15.10 20.20
CA TYR A 141 -23.29 16.54 20.21
C TYR A 141 -22.72 17.06 18.88
N LEU A 142 -21.69 16.41 18.34
CA LEU A 142 -21.09 16.78 17.06
C LEU A 142 -22.12 16.72 15.92
N ASN A 143 -22.93 15.67 15.92
CA ASN A 143 -23.95 15.50 14.89
C ASN A 143 -25.07 16.55 15.01
N THR A 144 -25.60 16.75 16.24
CA THR A 144 -26.73 17.64 16.47
C THR A 144 -26.37 19.11 16.30
N LYS A 145 -25.19 19.52 16.81
CA LYS A 145 -24.81 20.94 16.80
C LYS A 145 -24.13 21.38 15.50
N TYR A 146 -23.37 20.50 14.87
CA TYR A 146 -22.55 20.83 13.71
C TYR A 146 -22.91 20.05 12.45
N GLY A 147 -23.88 19.13 12.51
CA GLY A 147 -24.18 18.24 11.39
C GLY A 147 -23.02 17.31 11.03
N TYR A 148 -22.05 17.13 11.94
CA TYR A 148 -20.85 16.36 11.70
C TYR A 148 -20.96 14.96 12.28
N ASN A 149 -20.92 13.94 11.40
CA ASN A 149 -20.86 12.55 11.82
C ASN A 149 -19.38 12.09 11.84
N PRO A 150 -18.79 11.85 13.02
CA PRO A 150 -17.40 11.40 13.10
C PRO A 150 -17.18 9.94 12.67
N GLY A 151 -18.23 9.21 12.31
CA GLY A 151 -18.15 7.81 11.92
C GLY A 151 -18.11 6.87 13.13
N ARG A 152 -17.51 5.69 12.89
CA ARG A 152 -17.38 4.65 13.91
C ARG A 152 -16.01 4.75 14.61
N TYR A 153 -15.92 4.25 15.83
CA TYR A 153 -14.65 4.08 16.55
C TYR A 153 -14.21 2.61 16.65
N THR A 154 -15.10 1.68 16.27
CA THR A 154 -14.82 0.24 16.23
C THR A 154 -15.60 -0.44 15.11
N GLY A 155 -15.14 -1.59 14.64
CA GLY A 155 -15.83 -2.43 13.67
C GLY A 155 -15.93 -1.85 12.26
N TYR A 156 -15.08 -0.89 11.87
CA TYR A 156 -14.98 -0.41 10.49
C TYR A 156 -13.85 -1.09 9.74
N SER A 157 -13.84 -0.92 8.44
CA SER A 157 -12.80 -1.46 7.56
C SER A 157 -12.05 -0.32 6.89
N ILE A 158 -10.79 -0.59 6.57
CA ILE A 158 -9.89 0.35 5.90
C ILE A 158 -9.62 -0.24 4.52
N ASP A 159 -9.96 0.54 3.49
CA ASP A 159 -9.82 0.17 2.10
C ASP A 159 -8.63 0.91 1.48
N THR A 160 -7.67 0.16 0.93
CA THR A 160 -6.43 0.66 0.35
C THR A 160 -6.16 0.03 -1.02
N PRO A 161 -6.97 0.40 -2.04
CA PRO A 161 -6.83 -0.16 -3.38
C PRO A 161 -5.55 0.29 -4.08
N ALA A 162 -5.07 -0.53 -5.01
CA ALA A 162 -3.98 -0.18 -5.90
C ALA A 162 -4.31 -0.55 -7.35
N PHE A 163 -3.88 0.29 -8.29
CA PHE A 163 -3.98 0.04 -9.72
C PHE A 163 -2.61 0.20 -10.38
N ARG A 164 -2.27 -0.75 -11.25
CA ARG A 164 -1.01 -0.75 -11.98
C ARG A 164 -1.28 -1.00 -13.46
N LEU A 165 -0.65 -0.21 -14.30
CA LEU A 165 -0.69 -0.35 -15.76
C LEU A 165 0.74 -0.24 -16.30
N LEU A 166 1.10 -1.18 -17.13
CA LEU A 166 2.33 -1.14 -17.93
C LEU A 166 1.97 -1.33 -19.39
N SER A 167 2.54 -0.51 -20.27
CA SER A 167 2.54 -0.74 -21.71
C SER A 167 3.94 -0.56 -22.26
N ARG A 168 4.29 -1.40 -23.23
CA ARG A 168 5.58 -1.40 -23.90
C ARG A 168 5.38 -1.60 -25.39
N LEU A 169 6.18 -0.86 -26.18
CA LEU A 169 6.29 -1.00 -27.62
C LEU A 169 7.77 -1.23 -27.95
N ASP A 170 8.05 -2.24 -28.76
CA ASP A 170 9.39 -2.56 -29.22
C ASP A 170 9.40 -2.55 -30.74
N TRP A 171 10.22 -1.68 -31.32
CA TRP A 171 10.33 -1.51 -32.75
C TRP A 171 11.74 -1.86 -33.26
N ASN A 172 11.85 -2.93 -34.02
CA ASN A 172 13.02 -3.31 -34.76
C ASN A 172 13.00 -2.55 -36.11
N ILE A 173 13.61 -1.35 -36.14
CA ILE A 173 13.63 -0.48 -37.32
C ILE A 173 14.39 -1.19 -38.45
N ASN A 174 15.58 -1.73 -38.13
CA ASN A 174 16.41 -2.56 -38.96
C ASN A 174 17.34 -3.41 -38.08
N GLU A 175 18.23 -4.21 -38.68
CA GLU A 175 19.16 -5.09 -37.94
C GLU A 175 20.09 -4.34 -36.99
N SER A 176 20.34 -3.07 -37.22
CA SER A 176 21.27 -2.23 -36.45
C SER A 176 20.55 -1.28 -35.47
N ASN A 177 19.27 -1.05 -35.63
CA ASN A 177 18.55 -0.05 -34.86
C ASN A 177 17.28 -0.63 -34.24
N LYS A 178 17.18 -0.53 -32.94
CA LYS A 178 15.99 -0.91 -32.14
C LYS A 178 15.57 0.24 -31.27
N LEU A 179 14.26 0.49 -31.21
CA LEU A 179 13.64 1.48 -30.33
C LEU A 179 12.66 0.77 -29.41
N SER A 180 12.74 1.04 -28.14
CA SER A 180 11.71 0.62 -27.20
C SER A 180 11.11 1.82 -26.49
N PHE A 181 9.81 1.77 -26.27
CA PHE A 181 9.05 2.76 -25.55
C PHE A 181 8.23 2.07 -24.45
N ARG A 182 8.29 2.61 -23.23
CA ARG A 182 7.61 2.07 -22.08
C ARG A 182 6.84 3.17 -21.35
N PHE A 183 5.60 2.88 -21.04
CA PHE A 183 4.74 3.70 -20.19
C PHE A 183 4.30 2.88 -18.99
N SER A 184 4.40 3.43 -17.80
CA SER A 184 3.84 2.82 -16.60
C SER A 184 3.08 3.83 -15.77
N LYS A 185 1.98 3.39 -15.18
CA LYS A 185 1.14 4.17 -14.27
C LYS A 185 0.74 3.33 -13.08
N THR A 186 1.01 3.85 -11.90
CA THR A 186 0.60 3.26 -10.62
C THR A 186 -0.21 4.27 -9.84
N ARG A 187 -1.32 3.82 -9.28
CA ARG A 187 -2.13 4.59 -8.33
C ARG A 187 -2.32 3.73 -7.09
N THR A 188 -1.99 4.26 -5.94
CA THR A 188 -2.21 3.59 -4.65
C THR A 188 -2.88 4.55 -3.70
N LYS A 189 -3.72 4.00 -2.83
CA LYS A 189 -4.37 4.72 -1.76
C LYS A 189 -3.95 4.09 -0.45
N ASP A 190 -3.27 4.84 0.39
CA ASP A 190 -2.85 4.42 1.72
C ASP A 190 -3.69 5.11 2.78
N SER A 191 -4.01 4.39 3.84
CA SER A 191 -4.73 4.96 4.98
C SER A 191 -3.77 5.20 6.13
N ASN A 192 -3.74 6.42 6.62
CA ASN A 192 -2.90 6.82 7.74
C ASN A 192 -3.75 7.04 9.01
N SER A 193 -3.24 6.56 10.14
CA SER A 193 -3.79 6.86 11.46
C SER A 193 -3.55 8.33 11.80
N PRO A 194 -4.33 8.91 12.72
CA PRO A 194 -3.98 10.18 13.33
C PRO A 194 -2.56 10.13 13.90
N SER A 195 -1.89 11.29 13.91
CA SER A 195 -0.54 11.40 14.45
C SER A 195 -0.46 10.84 15.88
N SER A 196 0.56 10.04 16.14
CA SER A 196 0.92 9.58 17.47
C SER A 196 1.78 10.58 18.25
N SER A 197 2.05 11.76 17.68
CA SER A 197 2.83 12.79 18.33
C SER A 197 2.16 13.27 19.62
N VAL A 198 2.94 13.47 20.65
CA VAL A 198 2.51 13.98 21.94
C VAL A 198 2.30 15.48 21.84
N SER A 199 1.18 15.98 22.36
CA SER A 199 1.01 17.42 22.51
C SER A 199 1.98 17.95 23.58
N PRO A 200 2.69 19.07 23.33
CA PRO A 200 3.54 19.70 24.36
C PRO A 200 2.77 20.13 25.59
N LEU A 201 1.45 20.32 25.49
CA LEU A 201 0.56 20.64 26.62
C LEU A 201 0.34 19.46 27.59
N THR A 202 0.75 18.26 27.25
CA THR A 202 0.64 17.08 28.13
C THR A 202 1.75 17.00 29.18
N ALA A 203 2.70 17.92 29.20
CA ALA A 203 3.69 18.02 30.28
C ALA A 203 3.05 18.28 31.67
N ASN A 204 1.89 18.93 31.68
CA ASN A 204 1.04 19.06 32.87
C ASN A 204 -0.18 18.19 32.64
N SER A 205 -0.18 16.97 33.19
CA SER A 205 -1.29 16.05 33.06
C SER A 205 -2.64 16.74 33.19
N ILE A 206 -3.38 16.82 32.11
CA ILE A 206 -4.76 17.32 32.09
C ILE A 206 -5.74 16.29 32.71
N TYR A 207 -5.23 15.14 33.12
CA TYR A 207 -6.03 14.08 33.68
C TYR A 207 -5.92 14.07 35.22
N PRO A 208 -6.99 14.47 35.95
CA PRO A 208 -7.01 14.39 37.40
C PRO A 208 -6.73 12.94 37.85
N GLY A 209 -5.82 12.77 38.80
CA GLY A 209 -5.50 11.45 39.34
C GLY A 209 -4.43 10.67 38.60
N ASP A 210 -3.83 11.21 37.54
CA ASP A 210 -2.68 10.58 36.90
C ASP A 210 -1.43 10.77 37.74
N SER A 211 -0.86 9.66 38.26
CA SER A 211 0.40 9.65 39.03
C SER A 211 1.64 10.02 38.20
N ASN A 212 1.52 10.13 36.89
CA ASN A 212 2.60 10.48 35.97
C ASN A 212 2.62 11.99 35.60
N LYS A 213 2.15 12.86 36.48
CA LYS A 213 2.23 14.31 36.32
C LYS A 213 3.65 14.74 36.02
N GLY A 214 3.84 15.49 34.93
CA GLY A 214 5.13 16.05 34.55
C GLY A 214 6.06 15.10 33.78
N ILE A 215 5.68 13.86 33.53
CA ILE A 215 6.41 12.97 32.67
C ILE A 215 5.72 12.98 31.28
N SER A 216 6.41 13.44 30.27
CA SER A 216 5.96 13.33 28.89
C SER A 216 6.03 11.87 28.42
N LYS A 217 5.36 10.97 29.11
CA LYS A 217 5.09 9.64 28.62
C LYS A 217 3.95 9.78 27.63
N GLY A 218 4.31 10.02 26.41
CA GLY A 218 3.58 9.95 25.22
C GLY A 218 2.21 9.31 25.23
N TYR A 219 1.24 9.98 25.81
CA TYR A 219 -0.15 9.64 25.58
C TYR A 219 -0.54 10.09 24.18
N GLY A 220 0.07 9.43 23.18
CA GLY A 220 -0.22 9.68 21.81
C GLY A 220 -1.69 9.40 21.51
N ARG A 221 -2.21 10.00 20.46
CA ARG A 221 -3.61 9.82 19.99
C ARG A 221 -3.97 8.37 19.66
N THR A 222 -3.02 7.48 19.70
CA THR A 222 -3.15 6.03 19.44
C THR A 222 -2.79 5.16 20.64
N SER A 223 -2.77 5.73 21.86
CA SER A 223 -2.48 5.00 23.10
C SER A 223 -3.75 4.45 23.74
N ASN A 224 -3.60 3.64 24.80
CA ASN A 224 -4.72 3.15 25.60
C ASN A 224 -5.46 4.27 26.35
N TYR A 225 -4.93 5.48 26.39
CA TYR A 225 -5.54 6.66 27.02
C TYR A 225 -6.49 7.41 26.09
N SER A 226 -6.46 7.11 24.81
CA SER A 226 -7.24 7.80 23.77
C SER A 226 -7.79 6.81 22.75
N MET A 227 -8.81 7.24 22.06
CA MET A 227 -9.32 6.60 20.87
C MET A 227 -9.56 7.64 19.78
N TYR A 228 -9.76 7.21 18.56
CA TYR A 228 -10.13 8.10 17.47
C TYR A 228 -11.29 7.53 16.67
N PHE A 229 -12.08 8.41 16.10
CA PHE A 229 -13.13 8.05 15.16
C PHE A 229 -12.57 7.76 13.78
N GLU A 230 -13.32 7.03 12.97
CA GLU A 230 -13.00 6.69 11.58
C GLU A 230 -12.64 7.94 10.75
N SER A 231 -13.37 9.04 10.94
CA SER A 231 -13.15 10.30 10.25
C SER A 231 -11.84 11.02 10.60
N SER A 232 -11.17 10.62 11.70
CA SER A 232 -9.86 11.17 12.06
C SER A 232 -8.72 10.58 11.26
N ARG A 233 -8.95 9.52 10.51
CA ARG A 233 -7.99 8.95 9.57
C ARG A 233 -7.96 9.79 8.30
N TYR A 234 -6.82 9.81 7.65
CA TYR A 234 -6.70 10.42 6.33
C TYR A 234 -6.14 9.43 5.33
N TYR A 235 -6.48 9.64 4.08
CA TYR A 235 -5.97 8.84 2.98
C TYR A 235 -4.91 9.63 2.24
N GLN A 236 -3.84 8.95 1.89
CA GLN A 236 -2.78 9.47 1.05
C GLN A 236 -2.81 8.74 -0.28
N GLU A 237 -3.05 9.46 -1.35
CA GLU A 237 -2.91 8.92 -2.70
C GLU A 237 -1.48 9.12 -3.19
N ARG A 238 -0.90 8.06 -3.73
CA ARG A 238 0.40 8.07 -4.37
C ARG A 238 0.24 7.64 -5.80
N ASN A 239 0.43 8.59 -6.69
CA ASN A 239 0.32 8.40 -8.13
C ASN A 239 1.71 8.51 -8.75
N PHE A 240 2.11 7.48 -9.46
CA PHE A 240 3.36 7.45 -10.18
C PHE A 240 3.08 7.24 -11.67
N THR A 241 3.71 8.04 -12.51
CA THR A 241 3.68 7.87 -13.97
C THR A 241 5.11 7.94 -14.47
N SER A 242 5.50 6.97 -15.25
CA SER A 242 6.83 6.91 -15.88
C SER A 242 6.70 6.69 -17.38
N VAL A 243 7.52 7.41 -18.13
CA VAL A 243 7.70 7.25 -19.56
C VAL A 243 9.19 7.04 -19.78
N ALA A 244 9.55 6.01 -20.51
CA ALA A 244 10.93 5.73 -20.87
C ALA A 244 11.02 5.37 -22.35
N GLY A 245 12.02 5.91 -23.03
CA GLY A 245 12.40 5.55 -24.38
C GLY A 245 13.85 5.10 -24.38
N GLU A 246 14.16 4.06 -25.13
CA GLU A 246 15.50 3.51 -25.27
C GLU A 246 15.76 3.24 -26.75
N TRP A 247 16.87 3.78 -27.25
CA TRP A 247 17.33 3.56 -28.61
C TRP A 247 18.67 2.84 -28.59
N ASN A 248 18.66 1.63 -29.10
CA ASN A 248 19.86 0.81 -29.26
C ASN A 248 20.28 0.81 -30.72
N SER A 249 21.49 1.29 -31.00
CA SER A 249 22.05 1.38 -32.34
C SER A 249 23.45 0.72 -32.42
N ARG A 250 23.65 -0.17 -33.38
CA ARG A 250 24.96 -0.75 -33.68
C ARG A 250 25.58 0.00 -34.86
N LEU A 251 26.61 0.78 -34.57
CA LEU A 251 27.33 1.57 -35.57
C LEU A 251 28.61 0.83 -36.02
N LEU A 252 29.10 1.15 -37.22
CA LEU A 252 30.36 0.64 -37.77
C LEU A 252 30.52 -0.89 -37.74
N GLY A 253 29.45 -1.61 -38.14
CA GLY A 253 29.49 -3.07 -38.17
C GLY A 253 29.62 -3.73 -36.79
N GLY A 254 29.11 -3.05 -35.72
CA GLY A 254 29.15 -3.56 -34.35
C GLY A 254 30.41 -3.21 -33.56
N LYS A 255 31.25 -2.33 -34.07
CA LYS A 255 32.45 -1.83 -33.36
C LYS A 255 32.13 -0.74 -32.32
N LEU A 256 30.93 -0.13 -32.43
CA LEU A 256 30.38 0.83 -31.46
C LEU A 256 28.91 0.48 -31.16
N ASN A 257 28.55 0.42 -29.87
CA ASN A 257 27.20 0.24 -29.37
C ASN A 257 26.78 1.49 -28.63
#